data_6af0fb0ae43e165e50114961c4cd2702
#
_entry.id   6af0fb0ae43e165e50114961c4cd2702
#
_cell.length_a   1.000
_cell.length_b   1.000
_cell.length_c   1.000
_cell.angle_alpha   90.00
_cell.angle_beta   90.00
_cell.angle_gamma   90.00
#
_symmetry.space_group_name_H-M   'P 1'
#
loop_
_entity.id
_entity.type
_entity.pdbx_description
1 polymer ?
#
loop_
_entity_poly.entity_id
_entity_poly.type
_entity_poly.pdbx_seq_one_letter_code
_entity_poly.pdbx_strand_id
1 'polypeptide(L)'
;MVNGEAERVRAFVAGFADAVIVLDSERRLVAASPSAAAVLGDATPGRRIGEEALTDAPRPLVLFLAALPELSAYQELRAGFTAAVSHELRTPLARMLILLESAALPGADVDDLVEQARQEIQQTRDLIDDVLFLGELETGREVVSLGRTRALPVIEEVVASFADRAEHAEVLLHVAAAPGLDVPLRPRMLRVVVENLIANAIRYSGPGSNCSITVSQEASRPMLVVSDDGAGVRETDLPRLFERFYRADRARSSRGTGLGLAIVKHVVTSAGGTVEAHSAPGKGLEIVCTFPAES
;
A
#
# COMPACT_ATOMS: atom_id res chain seq x y z
N MET A 1 11.99 28.63 -16.91
CA MET A 1 11.26 27.53 -16.28
C MET A 1 12.05 26.79 -15.20
N VAL A 2 13.37 26.76 -15.25
CA VAL A 2 14.25 26.02 -14.30
C VAL A 2 14.27 26.60 -12.86
N ASN A 3 14.04 27.91 -12.67
CA ASN A 3 14.07 28.52 -11.33
C ASN A 3 12.90 28.14 -10.40
N GLY A 4 11.72 27.88 -10.93
CA GLY A 4 10.54 27.55 -10.12
C GLY A 4 10.54 26.12 -9.54
N GLU A 5 11.25 25.20 -10.19
CA GLU A 5 11.40 23.81 -9.72
C GLU A 5 12.41 23.72 -8.58
N ALA A 6 13.57 24.35 -8.73
CA ALA A 6 14.58 24.40 -7.68
C ALA A 6 14.06 25.08 -6.40
N GLU A 7 13.17 26.05 -6.52
CA GLU A 7 12.55 26.74 -5.38
C GLU A 7 11.54 25.83 -4.64
N ARG A 8 10.77 25.04 -5.37
CA ARG A 8 9.86 24.02 -4.80
C ARG A 8 10.63 22.91 -4.07
N VAL A 9 11.72 22.42 -4.67
CA VAL A 9 12.60 21.43 -4.03
C VAL A 9 13.20 21.96 -2.73
N ARG A 10 13.64 23.21 -2.69
CA ARG A 10 14.14 23.85 -1.47
C ARG A 10 13.08 23.97 -0.39
N ALA A 11 11.87 24.39 -0.74
CA ALA A 11 10.76 24.48 0.21
C ALA A 11 10.38 23.11 0.79
N PHE A 12 10.43 22.07 -0.04
CA PHE A 12 10.15 20.69 0.40
C PHE A 12 11.25 20.19 1.35
N VAL A 13 12.52 20.33 0.98
CA VAL A 13 13.65 19.84 1.78
C VAL A 13 13.80 20.60 3.09
N ALA A 14 13.39 21.88 3.14
CA ALA A 14 13.39 22.68 4.37
C ALA A 14 12.50 22.12 5.50
N GLY A 15 11.52 21.28 5.17
CA GLY A 15 10.64 20.64 6.16
C GLY A 15 11.19 19.34 6.81
N PHE A 16 12.36 18.86 6.38
CA PHE A 16 12.95 17.65 6.95
C PHE A 16 13.72 17.95 8.26
N ALA A 17 13.46 17.13 9.29
CA ALA A 17 14.22 17.17 10.55
C ALA A 17 15.61 16.53 10.38
N ASP A 18 15.74 15.56 9.47
CA ASP A 18 16.98 14.87 9.16
C ASP A 18 17.89 15.68 8.25
N ALA A 19 19.18 15.31 8.20
CA ALA A 19 20.15 15.94 7.33
C ALA A 19 20.01 15.40 5.89
N VAL A 20 19.25 16.11 5.08
CA VAL A 20 18.92 15.75 3.68
C VAL A 20 19.55 16.76 2.72
N ILE A 21 20.26 16.27 1.69
CA ILE A 21 20.74 17.08 0.59
C ILE A 21 20.22 16.53 -0.74
N VAL A 22 19.96 17.42 -1.67
CA VAL A 22 19.59 17.10 -3.06
C VAL A 22 20.66 17.65 -3.98
N LEU A 23 21.25 16.79 -4.79
CA LEU A 23 22.25 17.14 -5.79
C LEU A 23 21.69 16.90 -7.20
N ASP A 24 22.13 17.70 -8.18
CA ASP A 24 21.89 17.43 -9.59
C ASP A 24 22.84 16.35 -10.15
N SER A 25 22.70 16.02 -11.42
CA SER A 25 23.55 15.05 -12.13
C SER A 25 25.04 15.44 -12.19
N GLU A 26 25.36 16.70 -11.94
CA GLU A 26 26.74 17.23 -11.89
C GLU A 26 27.28 17.32 -10.45
N ARG A 27 26.56 16.76 -9.49
CA ARG A 27 26.82 16.82 -8.03
C ARG A 27 26.82 18.26 -7.48
N ARG A 28 25.99 19.15 -8.04
CA ARG A 28 25.78 20.49 -7.52
C ARG A 28 24.60 20.48 -6.55
N LEU A 29 24.73 21.21 -5.46
CA LEU A 29 23.69 21.32 -4.45
C LEU A 29 22.46 22.05 -5.00
N VAL A 30 21.33 21.37 -5.04
CA VAL A 30 20.03 21.94 -5.41
C VAL A 30 19.31 22.45 -4.17
N ALA A 31 19.31 21.64 -3.11
CA ALA A 31 18.67 21.95 -1.83
C ALA A 31 19.36 21.21 -0.67
N ALA A 32 19.25 21.79 0.54
CA ALA A 32 19.65 21.17 1.78
C ALA A 32 18.63 21.46 2.87
N SER A 33 18.36 20.47 3.75
CA SER A 33 17.59 20.71 4.97
C SER A 33 18.37 21.58 5.95
N PRO A 34 17.72 22.22 6.94
CA PRO A 34 18.41 22.99 7.97
C PRO A 34 19.48 22.17 8.69
N SER A 35 19.21 20.90 8.99
CA SER A 35 20.15 19.97 9.62
C SER A 35 21.34 19.64 8.71
N ALA A 36 21.14 19.48 7.40
CA ALA A 36 22.21 19.26 6.43
C ALA A 36 23.05 20.53 6.21
N ALA A 37 22.42 21.69 6.15
CA ALA A 37 23.12 22.97 6.03
C ALA A 37 24.05 23.23 7.23
N ALA A 38 23.63 22.88 8.44
CA ALA A 38 24.46 22.98 9.64
C ALA A 38 25.68 22.04 9.59
N VAL A 39 25.57 20.88 8.95
CA VAL A 39 26.66 19.91 8.79
C VAL A 39 27.63 20.33 7.67
N LEU A 40 27.11 20.84 6.55
CA LEU A 40 27.91 21.24 5.40
C LEU A 40 28.66 22.59 5.57
N GLY A 41 28.23 23.41 6.54
CA GLY A 41 28.78 24.75 6.80
C GLY A 41 28.43 25.79 5.73
N ASP A 42 28.50 25.43 4.45
CA ASP A 42 28.10 26.25 3.30
C ASP A 42 27.16 25.45 2.41
N ALA A 43 25.87 25.77 2.46
CA ALA A 43 24.80 25.14 1.69
C ALA A 43 24.31 26.01 0.51
N THR A 44 25.19 26.78 -0.08
CA THR A 44 24.84 27.65 -1.24
C THR A 44 24.39 26.78 -2.43
N PRO A 45 23.19 27.01 -2.99
CA PRO A 45 22.71 26.32 -4.19
C PRO A 45 23.67 26.51 -5.37
N GLY A 46 23.90 25.42 -6.13
CA GLY A 46 24.84 25.39 -7.26
C GLY A 46 26.28 25.05 -6.89
N ARG A 47 26.62 25.00 -5.60
CA ARG A 47 27.93 24.54 -5.14
C ARG A 47 28.12 23.06 -5.44
N ARG A 48 29.28 22.66 -5.93
CA ARG A 48 29.64 21.25 -6.14
C ARG A 48 30.08 20.62 -4.83
N ILE A 49 29.48 19.49 -4.48
CA ILE A 49 29.78 18.75 -3.23
C ILE A 49 30.76 17.62 -3.58
N GLY A 50 31.95 17.66 -2.99
CA GLY A 50 32.96 16.61 -3.12
C GLY A 50 32.65 15.38 -2.26
N GLU A 51 33.25 14.24 -2.61
CA GLU A 51 33.07 12.99 -1.86
C GLU A 51 33.55 13.10 -0.40
N GLU A 52 34.61 13.83 -0.14
CA GLU A 52 35.15 14.07 1.21
C GLU A 52 34.12 14.72 2.13
N ALA A 53 33.36 15.70 1.62
CA ALA A 53 32.31 16.36 2.42
C ALA A 53 31.13 15.45 2.74
N LEU A 54 30.93 14.36 2.01
CA LEU A 54 29.88 13.36 2.24
C LEU A 54 30.34 12.25 3.19
N THR A 55 31.64 11.93 3.19
CA THR A 55 32.23 10.84 3.98
C THR A 55 32.60 11.28 5.39
N ASP A 56 33.02 12.52 5.58
CA ASP A 56 33.47 13.07 6.88
C ASP A 56 32.34 13.71 7.70
N ALA A 57 31.10 13.62 7.24
CA ALA A 57 29.96 14.19 7.96
C ALA A 57 29.75 13.47 9.29
N PRO A 58 29.67 14.21 10.43
CA PRO A 58 29.52 13.61 11.77
C PRO A 58 28.16 12.97 12.05
N ARG A 59 27.24 12.99 11.08
CA ARG A 59 25.92 12.35 11.11
C ARG A 59 25.59 11.77 9.73
N PRO A 60 24.80 10.69 9.62
CA PRO A 60 24.42 10.16 8.32
C PRO A 60 23.67 11.22 7.50
N LEU A 61 24.24 11.55 6.36
CA LEU A 61 23.62 12.41 5.34
C LEU A 61 22.82 11.53 4.40
N VAL A 62 21.51 11.80 4.29
CA VAL A 62 20.68 11.15 3.29
C VAL A 62 20.87 11.87 1.96
N LEU A 63 21.53 11.21 1.03
CA LEU A 63 21.81 11.74 -0.31
C LEU A 63 20.68 11.34 -1.26
N PHE A 64 19.94 12.31 -1.77
CA PHE A 64 19.07 12.11 -2.92
C PHE A 64 19.79 12.60 -4.18
N LEU A 65 20.25 11.66 -5.01
CA LEU A 65 20.61 11.95 -6.41
C LEU A 65 19.30 11.94 -7.21
N ALA A 66 18.60 13.05 -7.23
CA ALA A 66 17.36 13.17 -7.99
C ALA A 66 17.60 13.96 -9.26
N ALA A 67 17.26 13.39 -10.39
CA ALA A 67 16.88 14.20 -11.54
C ALA A 67 15.63 15.00 -11.13
N LEU A 68 15.63 16.30 -11.33
CA LEU A 68 14.49 17.20 -11.02
C LEU A 68 13.12 16.69 -11.50
N PRO A 69 13.00 15.93 -12.63
CA PRO A 69 11.75 15.29 -13.05
C PRO A 69 11.19 14.27 -12.05
N GLU A 70 12.02 13.57 -11.30
CA GLU A 70 11.55 12.55 -10.34
C GLU A 70 10.92 13.17 -9.09
N LEU A 71 11.38 14.34 -8.66
CA LEU A 71 10.78 15.05 -7.53
C LEU A 71 9.43 15.68 -7.88
N SER A 72 9.27 16.20 -9.11
CA SER A 72 7.98 16.70 -9.57
C SER A 72 6.95 15.56 -9.71
N ALA A 73 7.38 14.41 -10.23
CA ALA A 73 6.55 13.21 -10.31
C ALA A 73 6.13 12.71 -8.91
N TYR A 74 7.03 12.76 -7.92
CA TYR A 74 6.70 12.40 -6.54
C TYR A 74 5.71 13.37 -5.90
N GLN A 75 5.84 14.68 -6.15
CA GLN A 75 4.90 15.70 -5.66
C GLN A 75 3.52 15.58 -6.34
N GLU A 76 3.48 15.30 -7.64
CA GLU A 76 2.25 15.03 -8.38
C GLU A 76 1.56 13.77 -7.87
N LEU A 77 2.33 12.72 -7.60
CA LEU A 77 1.83 11.47 -7.02
C LEU A 77 1.23 11.70 -5.63
N ARG A 78 1.88 12.53 -4.79
CA ARG A 78 1.41 12.88 -3.45
C ARG A 78 0.18 13.80 -3.49
N ALA A 79 0.14 14.77 -4.40
CA ALA A 79 -1.01 15.63 -4.61
C ALA A 79 -2.21 14.83 -5.15
N GLY A 80 -1.97 13.92 -6.10
CA GLY A 80 -2.96 12.98 -6.62
C GLY A 80 -3.50 12.06 -5.52
N PHE A 81 -2.65 11.56 -4.63
CA PHE A 81 -3.05 10.76 -3.48
C PHE A 81 -3.99 11.52 -2.54
N THR A 82 -3.64 12.76 -2.16
CA THR A 82 -4.48 13.59 -1.28
C THR A 82 -5.83 13.91 -1.92
N ALA A 83 -5.86 14.21 -3.21
CA ALA A 83 -7.08 14.44 -3.96
C ALA A 83 -7.95 13.18 -4.04
N ALA A 84 -7.34 12.01 -4.28
CA ALA A 84 -8.04 10.72 -4.32
C ALA A 84 -8.63 10.36 -2.94
N VAL A 85 -7.87 10.50 -1.85
CA VAL A 85 -8.39 10.31 -0.48
C VAL A 85 -9.59 11.20 -0.21
N SER A 86 -9.49 12.49 -0.58
CA SER A 86 -10.59 13.45 -0.38
C SER A 86 -11.84 13.06 -1.17
N HIS A 87 -11.68 12.53 -2.37
CA HIS A 87 -12.77 12.05 -3.21
C HIS A 87 -13.42 10.79 -2.62
N GLU A 88 -12.60 9.81 -2.22
CA GLU A 88 -13.08 8.55 -1.66
C GLU A 88 -13.74 8.72 -0.28
N LEU A 89 -13.38 9.74 0.49
CA LEU A 89 -14.07 10.08 1.74
C LEU A 89 -15.39 10.83 1.51
N ARG A 90 -15.48 11.67 0.47
CA ARG A 90 -16.69 12.46 0.19
C ARG A 90 -17.88 11.58 -0.18
N THR A 91 -17.65 10.50 -0.90
CA THR A 91 -18.71 9.60 -1.38
C THR A 91 -19.48 8.93 -0.24
N PRO A 92 -18.85 8.23 0.73
CA PRO A 92 -19.57 7.62 1.85
C PRO A 92 -20.22 8.67 2.75
N LEU A 93 -19.60 9.85 2.95
CA LEU A 93 -20.22 10.94 3.72
C LEU A 93 -21.52 11.44 3.07
N ALA A 94 -21.53 11.59 1.73
CA ALA A 94 -22.74 11.96 1.00
C ALA A 94 -23.83 10.88 1.11
N ARG A 95 -23.45 9.58 1.03
CA ARG A 95 -24.39 8.46 1.23
C ARG A 95 -24.97 8.45 2.63
N MET A 96 -24.13 8.61 3.66
CA MET A 96 -24.61 8.70 5.05
C MET A 96 -25.63 9.82 5.24
N LEU A 97 -25.40 10.99 4.63
CA LEU A 97 -26.37 12.10 4.68
C LEU A 97 -27.70 11.71 4.04
N ILE A 98 -27.68 11.09 2.86
CA ILE A 98 -28.89 10.60 2.17
C ILE A 98 -29.64 9.58 3.03
N LEU A 99 -28.93 8.63 3.68
CA LEU A 99 -29.55 7.64 4.56
C LEU A 99 -30.22 8.29 5.76
N LEU A 100 -29.59 9.29 6.38
CA LEU A 100 -30.16 10.05 7.49
C LEU A 100 -31.39 10.87 7.07
N GLU A 101 -31.35 11.52 5.91
CA GLU A 101 -32.49 12.25 5.35
C GLU A 101 -33.64 11.30 5.02
N SER A 102 -33.33 10.12 4.46
CA SER A 102 -34.33 9.07 4.14
C SER A 102 -35.00 8.50 5.41
N ALA A 103 -34.26 8.35 6.49
CA ALA A 103 -34.78 7.89 7.77
C ALA A 103 -35.82 8.85 8.42
N ALA A 104 -35.78 10.13 8.02
CA ALA A 104 -36.74 11.14 8.47
C ALA A 104 -38.06 11.13 7.68
N LEU A 105 -38.16 10.36 6.59
CA LEU A 105 -39.38 10.29 5.76
C LEU A 105 -40.46 9.40 6.37
N PRO A 106 -41.75 9.74 6.24
CA PRO A 106 -42.84 8.87 6.69
C PRO A 106 -42.82 7.51 6.02
N GLY A 107 -42.87 6.44 6.81
CA GLY A 107 -42.87 5.06 6.31
C GLY A 107 -41.50 4.50 5.95
N ALA A 108 -40.43 5.18 6.29
CA ALA A 108 -39.05 4.68 6.10
C ALA A 108 -38.80 3.45 6.98
N ASP A 109 -38.10 2.47 6.44
CA ASP A 109 -37.50 1.38 7.20
C ASP A 109 -36.23 1.87 7.90
N VAL A 110 -36.40 2.42 9.11
CA VAL A 110 -35.31 3.03 9.87
C VAL A 110 -34.23 2.03 10.25
N ASP A 111 -34.60 0.77 10.55
CA ASP A 111 -33.66 -0.25 10.97
C ASP A 111 -32.72 -0.62 9.81
N ASP A 112 -33.23 -0.79 8.61
CA ASP A 112 -32.42 -1.06 7.41
C ASP A 112 -31.50 0.14 7.07
N LEU A 113 -32.03 1.37 7.14
CA LEU A 113 -31.25 2.57 6.88
C LEU A 113 -30.13 2.79 7.91
N VAL A 114 -30.37 2.46 9.18
CA VAL A 114 -29.35 2.51 10.24
C VAL A 114 -28.28 1.46 9.98
N GLU A 115 -28.64 0.26 9.56
CA GLU A 115 -27.65 -0.79 9.25
C GLU A 115 -26.79 -0.39 8.02
N GLN A 116 -27.41 0.18 6.99
CA GLN A 116 -26.67 0.73 5.85
C GLN A 116 -25.71 1.86 6.28
N ALA A 117 -26.14 2.76 7.16
CA ALA A 117 -25.29 3.83 7.67
C ALA A 117 -24.10 3.29 8.49
N ARG A 118 -24.32 2.25 9.31
CA ARG A 118 -23.24 1.54 10.04
C ARG A 118 -22.20 0.96 9.08
N GLN A 119 -22.63 0.38 7.97
CA GLN A 119 -21.76 -0.18 6.96
C GLN A 119 -20.92 0.90 6.26
N GLU A 120 -21.50 2.06 5.93
CA GLU A 120 -20.76 3.19 5.34
C GLU A 120 -19.74 3.77 6.34
N ILE A 121 -20.08 3.84 7.63
CA ILE A 121 -19.14 4.26 8.69
C ILE A 121 -17.97 3.28 8.78
N GLN A 122 -18.22 1.97 8.78
CA GLN A 122 -17.15 0.98 8.87
C GLN A 122 -16.21 1.06 7.66
N GLN A 123 -16.75 1.20 6.44
CA GLN A 123 -15.95 1.39 5.23
C GLN A 123 -15.09 2.66 5.27
N THR A 124 -15.63 3.73 5.84
CA THR A 124 -14.89 4.99 6.00
C THR A 124 -13.73 4.81 6.99
N ARG A 125 -13.94 4.08 8.08
CA ARG A 125 -12.88 3.75 9.05
C ARG A 125 -11.80 2.90 8.39
N ASP A 126 -12.18 1.84 7.69
CA ASP A 126 -11.23 0.97 6.97
C ASP A 126 -10.37 1.79 5.97
N LEU A 127 -10.99 2.74 5.26
CA LEU A 127 -10.26 3.64 4.34
C LEU A 127 -9.27 4.54 5.10
N ILE A 128 -9.67 5.12 6.22
CA ILE A 128 -8.79 5.98 7.03
C ILE A 128 -7.61 5.16 7.55
N ASP A 129 -7.86 3.96 8.06
CA ASP A 129 -6.82 3.08 8.59
C ASP A 129 -5.83 2.66 7.50
N ASP A 130 -6.31 2.31 6.30
CA ASP A 130 -5.48 2.00 5.13
C ASP A 130 -4.60 3.18 4.73
N VAL A 131 -5.16 4.40 4.70
CA VAL A 131 -4.44 5.64 4.34
C VAL A 131 -3.35 5.96 5.37
N LEU A 132 -3.67 5.87 6.66
CA LEU A 132 -2.72 6.12 7.74
C LEU A 132 -1.60 5.09 7.72
N PHE A 133 -1.94 3.81 7.58
CA PHE A 133 -0.97 2.72 7.50
C PHE A 133 -0.02 2.87 6.30
N LEU A 134 -0.57 3.19 5.13
CA LEU A 134 0.26 3.46 3.95
C LEU A 134 1.20 4.66 4.16
N GLY A 135 0.73 5.71 4.83
CA GLY A 135 1.55 6.86 5.21
C GLY A 135 2.69 6.50 6.20
N GLU A 136 2.43 5.60 7.14
CA GLU A 136 3.46 5.09 8.06
C GLU A 136 4.52 4.26 7.32
N LEU A 137 4.10 3.41 6.40
CA LEU A 137 5.00 2.63 5.56
C LEU A 137 5.90 3.52 4.69
N GLU A 138 5.34 4.55 4.06
CA GLU A 138 6.08 5.47 3.18
C GLU A 138 7.09 6.34 3.93
N THR A 139 6.77 6.71 5.16
CA THR A 139 7.68 7.52 5.99
C THR A 139 8.75 6.69 6.70
N GLY A 140 8.78 5.36 6.49
CA GLY A 140 9.69 4.45 7.16
C GLY A 140 9.47 4.34 8.68
N ARG A 141 8.36 4.84 9.19
CA ARG A 141 7.99 4.71 10.61
C ARG A 141 7.67 3.27 10.96
N GLU A 142 7.10 2.53 10.02
CA GLU A 142 6.87 1.10 10.17
C GLU A 142 7.99 0.31 9.51
N VAL A 143 8.68 -0.51 10.28
CA VAL A 143 9.80 -1.33 9.78
C VAL A 143 9.26 -2.66 9.28
N VAL A 144 9.35 -2.91 7.97
CA VAL A 144 8.78 -4.09 7.32
C VAL A 144 9.66 -5.33 7.48
N SER A 145 10.99 -5.21 7.35
CA SER A 145 11.88 -6.32 7.03
C SER A 145 12.85 -6.74 8.16
N LEU A 146 12.68 -6.26 9.40
CA LEU A 146 13.54 -6.67 10.51
C LEU A 146 12.99 -7.91 11.24
N GLY A 147 12.99 -9.06 10.58
CA GLY A 147 12.60 -10.32 11.21
C GLY A 147 12.09 -11.33 10.21
N ARG A 148 12.00 -12.57 10.67
CA ARG A 148 11.37 -13.67 9.94
C ARG A 148 10.20 -14.19 10.76
N THR A 149 9.17 -14.62 10.08
CA THR A 149 7.96 -15.13 10.72
C THR A 149 7.63 -16.49 10.18
N ARG A 150 7.36 -17.42 11.08
CA ARG A 150 6.75 -18.69 10.74
C ARG A 150 5.41 -18.43 10.08
N ALA A 151 5.27 -18.77 8.78
CA ALA A 151 4.13 -18.32 8.00
C ALA A 151 2.81 -18.98 8.44
N LEU A 152 2.81 -20.29 8.62
CA LEU A 152 1.60 -21.07 8.85
C LEU A 152 0.77 -20.58 10.05
N PRO A 153 1.32 -20.39 11.26
CA PRO A 153 0.50 -19.94 12.40
C PRO A 153 -0.20 -18.60 12.18
N VAL A 154 0.48 -17.64 11.53
CA VAL A 154 -0.11 -16.33 11.25
C VAL A 154 -1.22 -16.45 10.21
N ILE A 155 -1.03 -17.26 9.18
CA ILE A 155 -2.05 -17.49 8.15
C ILE A 155 -3.29 -18.17 8.75
N GLU A 156 -3.10 -19.20 9.58
CA GLU A 156 -4.21 -19.89 10.26
C GLU A 156 -5.02 -18.93 11.15
N GLU A 157 -4.36 -18.05 11.91
CA GLU A 157 -5.03 -17.03 12.72
C GLU A 157 -5.84 -16.05 11.84
N VAL A 158 -5.28 -15.61 10.72
CA VAL A 158 -5.98 -14.72 9.79
C VAL A 158 -7.17 -15.44 9.16
N VAL A 159 -7.00 -16.65 8.65
CA VAL A 159 -8.09 -17.44 8.05
C VAL A 159 -9.22 -17.66 9.06
N ALA A 160 -8.89 -17.97 10.31
CA ALA A 160 -9.88 -18.12 11.38
C ALA A 160 -10.65 -16.80 11.62
N SER A 161 -9.97 -15.64 11.55
CA SER A 161 -10.63 -14.33 11.72
C SER A 161 -11.55 -13.94 10.57
N PHE A 162 -11.40 -14.57 9.40
CA PHE A 162 -12.23 -14.35 8.22
C PHE A 162 -13.34 -15.40 8.04
N ALA A 163 -13.42 -16.41 8.91
CA ALA A 163 -14.34 -17.53 8.74
C ALA A 163 -15.81 -17.09 8.54
N ASP A 164 -16.34 -16.26 9.43
CA ASP A 164 -17.73 -15.77 9.34
C ASP A 164 -17.97 -14.95 8.05
N ARG A 165 -16.99 -14.14 7.63
CA ARG A 165 -17.09 -13.33 6.41
C ARG A 165 -17.05 -14.19 5.16
N ALA A 166 -16.22 -15.22 5.15
CA ALA A 166 -16.11 -16.18 4.07
C ALA A 166 -17.39 -17.02 3.96
N GLU A 167 -17.94 -17.49 5.09
CA GLU A 167 -19.21 -18.21 5.13
C GLU A 167 -20.37 -17.37 4.57
N HIS A 168 -20.51 -16.12 5.00
CA HIS A 168 -21.55 -15.22 4.49
C HIS A 168 -21.40 -14.88 2.99
N ALA A 169 -20.17 -14.91 2.49
CA ALA A 169 -19.89 -14.70 1.06
C ALA A 169 -19.91 -15.99 0.25
N GLU A 170 -20.15 -17.14 0.89
CA GLU A 170 -20.09 -18.48 0.30
C GLU A 170 -18.74 -18.77 -0.39
N VAL A 171 -17.62 -18.33 0.22
CA VAL A 171 -16.26 -18.55 -0.27
C VAL A 171 -15.53 -19.54 0.63
N LEU A 172 -14.97 -20.59 0.06
CA LEU A 172 -14.21 -21.59 0.80
C LEU A 172 -12.74 -21.20 0.88
N LEU A 173 -12.19 -21.11 2.10
CA LEU A 173 -10.79 -20.79 2.34
C LEU A 173 -9.98 -22.08 2.55
N HIS A 174 -8.89 -22.25 1.76
CA HIS A 174 -8.00 -23.40 1.83
C HIS A 174 -6.58 -22.94 2.13
N VAL A 175 -5.93 -23.55 3.12
CA VAL A 175 -4.51 -23.28 3.46
C VAL A 175 -3.65 -24.47 3.10
N ALA A 176 -2.59 -24.23 2.32
CA ALA A 176 -1.59 -25.21 1.95
C ALA A 176 -0.19 -24.62 2.19
N ALA A 177 0.32 -24.75 3.40
CA ALA A 177 1.65 -24.27 3.75
C ALA A 177 2.50 -25.41 4.31
N ALA A 178 3.71 -25.58 3.80
CA ALA A 178 4.64 -26.53 4.37
C ALA A 178 5.00 -26.12 5.81
N PRO A 179 4.95 -27.06 6.78
CA PRO A 179 5.33 -26.77 8.15
C PRO A 179 6.78 -26.24 8.20
N GLY A 180 6.99 -25.14 8.92
CA GLY A 180 8.31 -24.63 9.16
C GLY A 180 8.86 -23.62 8.17
N LEU A 181 8.10 -23.22 7.14
CA LEU A 181 8.51 -22.13 6.25
C LEU A 181 8.42 -20.77 6.92
N ASP A 182 9.52 -20.03 6.81
CA ASP A 182 9.62 -18.66 7.29
C ASP A 182 9.59 -17.67 6.12
N VAL A 183 8.91 -16.55 6.30
CA VAL A 183 8.94 -15.42 5.36
C VAL A 183 9.66 -14.22 6.00
N PRO A 184 10.41 -13.40 5.23
CA PRO A 184 11.18 -12.29 5.75
C PRO A 184 10.30 -11.05 6.02
N LEU A 185 9.22 -11.25 6.75
CA LEU A 185 8.30 -10.22 7.21
C LEU A 185 8.10 -10.34 8.72
N ARG A 186 7.85 -9.23 9.40
CA ARG A 186 7.34 -9.26 10.77
C ARG A 186 5.94 -9.88 10.82
N PRO A 187 5.53 -10.48 11.95
CA PRO A 187 4.19 -11.09 12.08
C PRO A 187 3.05 -10.14 11.68
N ARG A 188 3.11 -8.88 12.11
CA ARG A 188 2.13 -7.84 11.75
C ARG A 188 2.08 -7.60 10.24
N MET A 189 3.24 -7.54 9.57
CA MET A 189 3.30 -7.29 8.12
C MET A 189 2.79 -8.47 7.32
N LEU A 190 3.13 -9.70 7.73
CA LEU A 190 2.57 -10.89 7.12
C LEU A 190 1.06 -10.94 7.29
N ARG A 191 0.55 -10.63 8.48
CA ARG A 191 -0.88 -10.53 8.75
C ARG A 191 -1.56 -9.55 7.79
N VAL A 192 -1.05 -8.34 7.68
CA VAL A 192 -1.59 -7.29 6.77
C VAL A 192 -1.63 -7.77 5.32
N VAL A 193 -0.56 -8.42 4.83
CA VAL A 193 -0.53 -8.95 3.47
C VAL A 193 -1.63 -10.00 3.27
N VAL A 194 -1.73 -10.99 4.18
CA VAL A 194 -2.69 -12.10 4.07
C VAL A 194 -4.13 -11.58 4.21
N GLU A 195 -4.40 -10.67 5.15
CA GLU A 195 -5.72 -10.05 5.34
C GLU A 195 -6.21 -9.33 4.08
N ASN A 196 -5.33 -8.53 3.45
CA ASN A 196 -5.68 -7.82 2.22
C ASN A 196 -5.95 -8.77 1.06
N LEU A 197 -5.18 -9.83 0.92
CA LEU A 197 -5.37 -10.81 -0.16
C LEU A 197 -6.65 -11.64 0.04
N ILE A 198 -6.92 -12.13 1.26
CA ILE A 198 -8.15 -12.87 1.58
C ILE A 198 -9.38 -11.96 1.45
N ALA A 199 -9.32 -10.72 1.97
CA ALA A 199 -10.41 -9.76 1.84
C ALA A 199 -10.73 -9.46 0.37
N ASN A 200 -9.71 -9.41 -0.49
CA ASN A 200 -9.86 -9.23 -1.92
C ASN A 200 -10.55 -10.44 -2.56
N ALA A 201 -10.10 -11.66 -2.27
CA ALA A 201 -10.71 -12.88 -2.76
C ALA A 201 -12.19 -12.99 -2.34
N ILE A 202 -12.52 -12.86 -1.04
CA ILE A 202 -13.90 -12.90 -0.55
C ILE A 202 -14.80 -11.87 -1.23
N ARG A 203 -14.24 -10.69 -1.58
CA ARG A 203 -15.01 -9.60 -2.19
C ARG A 203 -15.32 -9.83 -3.67
N TYR A 204 -14.41 -10.45 -4.41
CA TYR A 204 -14.45 -10.44 -5.88
C TYR A 204 -14.65 -11.80 -6.53
N SER A 205 -14.41 -12.90 -5.81
CA SER A 205 -14.55 -14.23 -6.41
C SER A 205 -16.01 -14.65 -6.62
N GLY A 206 -16.91 -14.23 -5.73
CA GLY A 206 -18.34 -14.53 -5.80
C GLY A 206 -18.73 -15.82 -5.04
N PRO A 207 -20.05 -16.06 -4.88
CA PRO A 207 -20.55 -17.23 -4.15
C PRO A 207 -20.13 -18.55 -4.79
N GLY A 208 -19.83 -19.54 -3.94
CA GLY A 208 -19.43 -20.90 -4.34
C GLY A 208 -17.98 -21.02 -4.79
N SER A 209 -17.18 -19.94 -4.69
CA SER A 209 -15.77 -19.95 -5.10
C SER A 209 -14.83 -20.46 -4.01
N ASN A 210 -13.62 -20.82 -4.45
CA ASN A 210 -12.53 -21.24 -3.57
C ASN A 210 -11.45 -20.19 -3.57
N CYS A 211 -10.87 -19.93 -2.39
CA CYS A 211 -9.68 -19.13 -2.22
C CYS A 211 -8.59 -20.00 -1.56
N SER A 212 -7.48 -20.20 -2.24
CA SER A 212 -6.34 -20.95 -1.71
C SER A 212 -5.20 -20.03 -1.31
N ILE A 213 -4.64 -20.27 -0.13
CA ILE A 213 -3.49 -19.58 0.44
C ILE A 213 -2.35 -20.58 0.54
N THR A 214 -1.32 -20.41 -0.27
CA THR A 214 -0.18 -21.34 -0.35
C THR A 214 1.09 -20.66 0.08
N VAL A 215 1.88 -21.31 0.95
CA VAL A 215 3.26 -20.91 1.23
C VAL A 215 4.18 -22.04 0.83
N SER A 216 5.08 -21.74 -0.06
CA SER A 216 6.06 -22.65 -0.62
C SER A 216 7.44 -22.02 -0.66
N GLN A 217 8.43 -22.81 -1.05
CA GLN A 217 9.79 -22.35 -1.30
C GLN A 217 10.26 -22.88 -2.64
N GLU A 218 10.67 -21.97 -3.53
CA GLU A 218 11.23 -22.32 -4.82
C GLU A 218 12.63 -21.72 -4.96
N ALA A 219 13.62 -22.53 -5.32
CA ALA A 219 15.03 -22.13 -5.43
C ALA A 219 15.52 -21.32 -4.19
N SER A 220 15.16 -21.77 -2.98
CA SER A 220 15.43 -21.11 -1.69
C SER A 220 14.72 -19.77 -1.47
N ARG A 221 13.78 -19.39 -2.33
CA ARG A 221 12.98 -18.18 -2.19
C ARG A 221 11.62 -18.53 -1.58
N PRO A 222 11.25 -17.96 -0.44
CA PRO A 222 9.90 -18.09 0.07
C PRO A 222 8.88 -17.43 -0.88
N MET A 223 7.77 -18.10 -1.08
CA MET A 223 6.66 -17.60 -1.90
C MET A 223 5.36 -17.71 -1.11
N LEU A 224 4.57 -16.63 -1.12
CA LEU A 224 3.18 -16.63 -0.67
C LEU A 224 2.30 -16.41 -1.90
N VAL A 225 1.43 -17.35 -2.17
CA VAL A 225 0.48 -17.31 -3.28
C VAL A 225 -0.93 -17.33 -2.72
N VAL A 226 -1.75 -16.38 -3.15
CA VAL A 226 -3.19 -16.39 -2.86
C VAL A 226 -3.92 -16.38 -4.19
N SER A 227 -4.76 -17.37 -4.42
CA SER A 227 -5.52 -17.51 -5.65
C SER A 227 -6.99 -17.80 -5.37
N ASP A 228 -7.88 -17.21 -6.16
CA ASP A 228 -9.29 -17.54 -6.21
C ASP A 228 -9.69 -18.06 -7.59
N ASP A 229 -10.84 -18.74 -7.67
CA ASP A 229 -11.42 -19.26 -8.90
C ASP A 229 -12.63 -18.42 -9.38
N GLY A 230 -12.68 -17.16 -9.01
CA GLY A 230 -13.75 -16.24 -9.31
C GLY A 230 -13.79 -15.69 -10.73
N ALA A 231 -14.40 -14.52 -10.89
CA ALA A 231 -14.63 -13.90 -12.21
C ALA A 231 -13.34 -13.50 -12.97
N GLY A 232 -12.22 -13.36 -12.24
CA GLY A 232 -10.96 -12.93 -12.81
C GLY A 232 -10.96 -11.46 -13.24
N VAL A 233 -9.81 -11.05 -13.80
CA VAL A 233 -9.54 -9.66 -14.19
C VAL A 233 -9.13 -9.62 -15.67
N ARG A 234 -9.50 -8.57 -16.39
CA ARG A 234 -9.09 -8.37 -17.79
C ARG A 234 -7.59 -8.10 -17.85
N GLU A 235 -6.94 -8.58 -18.89
CA GLU A 235 -5.51 -8.39 -19.13
C GLU A 235 -5.09 -6.89 -19.10
N THR A 236 -5.96 -6.02 -19.62
CA THR A 236 -5.74 -4.55 -19.61
C THR A 236 -5.72 -3.93 -18.23
N ASP A 237 -6.32 -4.58 -17.22
CA ASP A 237 -6.42 -4.08 -15.86
C ASP A 237 -5.29 -4.62 -14.95
N LEU A 238 -4.67 -5.76 -15.32
CA LEU A 238 -3.62 -6.43 -14.54
C LEU A 238 -2.46 -5.49 -14.13
N PRO A 239 -1.86 -4.70 -15.04
CA PRO A 239 -0.75 -3.82 -14.68
C PRO A 239 -1.11 -2.77 -13.62
N ARG A 240 -2.40 -2.45 -13.51
CA ARG A 240 -2.92 -1.38 -12.68
C ARG A 240 -3.46 -1.85 -11.34
N LEU A 241 -3.59 -3.15 -11.11
CA LEU A 241 -4.18 -3.69 -9.87
C LEU A 241 -3.49 -3.22 -8.60
N PHE A 242 -2.19 -2.91 -8.68
CA PHE A 242 -1.38 -2.44 -7.57
C PHE A 242 -1.29 -0.90 -7.49
N GLU A 243 -1.98 -0.17 -8.38
CA GLU A 243 -2.10 1.29 -8.27
C GLU A 243 -3.06 1.65 -7.13
N ARG A 244 -2.76 2.72 -6.41
CA ARG A 244 -3.62 3.21 -5.32
C ARG A 244 -4.96 3.66 -5.85
N PHE A 245 -6.04 3.31 -5.13
CA PHE A 245 -7.43 3.61 -5.49
C PHE A 245 -7.89 3.02 -6.82
N TYR A 246 -7.07 2.19 -7.47
CA TYR A 246 -7.48 1.54 -8.70
C TYR A 246 -8.48 0.42 -8.41
N ARG A 247 -9.51 0.35 -9.24
CA ARG A 247 -10.54 -0.69 -9.22
C ARG A 247 -10.89 -1.05 -10.66
N ALA A 248 -10.77 -2.32 -11.02
CA ALA A 248 -11.02 -2.80 -12.38
C ALA A 248 -12.48 -2.65 -12.81
N ASP A 249 -13.42 -2.68 -11.87
CA ASP A 249 -14.85 -2.57 -12.13
C ASP A 249 -15.45 -1.39 -11.34
N ARG A 250 -15.52 -0.22 -12.02
CA ARG A 250 -16.14 0.99 -11.45
C ARG A 250 -17.67 0.94 -11.44
N ALA A 251 -18.27 0.04 -12.24
CA ALA A 251 -19.72 0.03 -12.47
C ALA A 251 -20.48 -0.82 -11.44
N ARG A 252 -19.82 -1.75 -10.78
CA ARG A 252 -20.43 -2.55 -9.72
C ARG A 252 -20.15 -1.89 -8.37
N SER A 253 -21.19 -1.79 -7.56
CA SER A 253 -21.18 -1.22 -6.19
C SER A 253 -20.33 -2.02 -5.20
N SER A 254 -19.22 -2.59 -5.64
CA SER A 254 -18.33 -3.37 -4.79
C SER A 254 -17.68 -2.44 -3.76
N ARG A 255 -17.84 -2.77 -2.48
CA ARG A 255 -17.28 -2.07 -1.34
C ARG A 255 -15.77 -2.29 -1.31
N GLY A 256 -14.93 -1.26 -1.34
CA GLY A 256 -13.47 -1.39 -1.22
C GLY A 256 -12.71 -0.11 -1.48
N THR A 257 -11.62 0.08 -0.76
CA THR A 257 -10.78 1.30 -0.78
C THR A 257 -9.90 1.40 -2.02
N GLY A 258 -9.59 0.27 -2.68
CA GLY A 258 -8.59 0.21 -3.76
C GLY A 258 -7.15 0.41 -3.25
N LEU A 259 -6.92 0.29 -1.94
CA LEU A 259 -5.59 0.43 -1.33
C LEU A 259 -4.96 -0.92 -0.97
N GLY A 260 -5.75 -1.96 -0.74
CA GLY A 260 -5.26 -3.24 -0.21
C GLY A 260 -4.12 -3.87 -1.05
N LEU A 261 -4.26 -3.96 -2.38
CA LEU A 261 -3.17 -4.49 -3.23
C LEU A 261 -1.97 -3.55 -3.32
N ALA A 262 -2.17 -2.23 -3.22
CA ALA A 262 -1.07 -1.28 -3.13
C ALA A 262 -0.29 -1.43 -1.81
N ILE A 263 -0.97 -1.70 -0.70
CA ILE A 263 -0.36 -2.04 0.59
C ILE A 263 0.45 -3.33 0.48
N VAL A 264 -0.14 -4.40 -0.10
CA VAL A 264 0.57 -5.67 -0.34
C VAL A 264 1.86 -5.43 -1.12
N LYS A 265 1.77 -4.72 -2.25
CA LYS A 265 2.95 -4.40 -3.06
C LYS A 265 4.00 -3.64 -2.25
N HIS A 266 3.60 -2.62 -1.51
CA HIS A 266 4.52 -1.82 -0.71
C HIS A 266 5.24 -2.67 0.34
N VAL A 267 4.51 -3.48 1.11
CA VAL A 267 5.08 -4.35 2.14
C VAL A 267 6.06 -5.36 1.54
N VAL A 268 5.68 -6.06 0.46
CA VAL A 268 6.52 -7.07 -0.16
C VAL A 268 7.78 -6.46 -0.78
N THR A 269 7.65 -5.33 -1.50
CA THR A 269 8.81 -4.67 -2.12
C THR A 269 9.75 -4.05 -1.09
N SER A 270 9.24 -3.52 0.03
CA SER A 270 10.05 -3.03 1.15
C SER A 270 10.83 -4.15 1.86
N ALA A 271 10.39 -5.40 1.74
CA ALA A 271 11.12 -6.59 2.18
C ALA A 271 12.08 -7.15 1.11
N GLY A 272 12.31 -6.42 0.01
CA GLY A 272 13.16 -6.85 -1.10
C GLY A 272 12.52 -7.90 -2.02
N GLY A 273 11.22 -8.14 -1.88
CA GLY A 273 10.46 -9.10 -2.69
C GLY A 273 9.83 -8.49 -3.94
N THR A 274 9.13 -9.33 -4.69
CA THR A 274 8.34 -8.95 -5.88
C THR A 274 6.90 -9.44 -5.74
N VAL A 275 5.97 -8.71 -6.36
CA VAL A 275 4.55 -9.09 -6.43
C VAL A 275 4.11 -9.14 -7.88
N GLU A 276 3.47 -10.23 -8.25
CA GLU A 276 2.92 -10.45 -9.58
C GLU A 276 1.43 -10.83 -9.48
N ALA A 277 0.66 -10.49 -10.51
CA ALA A 277 -0.75 -10.85 -10.61
C ALA A 277 -0.98 -11.62 -11.92
N HIS A 278 -1.62 -12.78 -11.82
CA HIS A 278 -2.01 -13.61 -12.95
C HIS A 278 -3.51 -13.81 -12.94
N SER A 279 -4.15 -13.54 -14.06
CA SER A 279 -5.59 -13.68 -14.19
C SER A 279 -6.02 -13.76 -15.66
N ALA A 280 -7.19 -14.34 -15.87
CA ALA A 280 -7.94 -14.21 -17.10
C ALA A 280 -9.43 -14.20 -16.76
N PRO A 281 -10.29 -13.62 -17.59
CA PRO A 281 -11.73 -13.62 -17.37
C PRO A 281 -12.27 -15.05 -17.15
N GLY A 282 -12.95 -15.27 -16.03
CA GLY A 282 -13.51 -16.56 -15.62
C GLY A 282 -12.46 -17.58 -15.11
N LYS A 283 -11.24 -17.14 -14.80
CA LYS A 283 -10.16 -17.99 -14.30
C LYS A 283 -9.68 -17.60 -12.91
N GLY A 284 -10.38 -16.65 -12.27
CA GLY A 284 -9.98 -16.10 -10.97
C GLY A 284 -8.77 -15.18 -11.04
N LEU A 285 -8.25 -14.82 -9.89
CA LEU A 285 -7.07 -13.99 -9.71
C LEU A 285 -6.06 -14.72 -8.82
N GLU A 286 -4.81 -14.76 -9.27
CA GLU A 286 -3.67 -15.26 -8.50
C GLU A 286 -2.71 -14.12 -8.23
N ILE A 287 -2.35 -13.92 -6.96
CA ILE A 287 -1.32 -12.97 -6.52
C ILE A 287 -0.16 -13.76 -5.96
N VAL A 288 1.02 -13.55 -6.55
CA VAL A 288 2.26 -14.21 -6.19
C VAL A 288 3.20 -13.20 -5.54
N CYS A 289 3.53 -13.42 -4.27
CA CYS A 289 4.52 -12.65 -3.52
C CYS A 289 5.78 -13.50 -3.38
N THR A 290 6.88 -13.11 -4.03
CA THR A 290 8.17 -13.81 -3.95
C THR A 290 9.13 -12.99 -3.11
N PHE A 291 9.79 -13.63 -2.15
CA PHE A 291 10.75 -12.98 -1.27
C PHE A 291 12.19 -13.38 -1.61
N PRO A 292 13.20 -12.58 -1.19
CA PRO A 292 14.60 -12.93 -1.42
C PRO A 292 14.96 -14.24 -0.72
N ALA A 293 15.90 -14.97 -1.33
CA ALA A 293 16.50 -16.16 -0.71
C ALA A 293 17.22 -15.79 0.59
N GLU A 294 17.36 -16.77 1.49
CA GLU A 294 18.23 -16.61 2.65
C GLU A 294 19.68 -16.39 2.20
N SER A 295 20.30 -15.34 2.74
CA SER A 295 21.75 -15.10 2.58
C SER A 295 22.53 -15.96 3.55
#